data_b240b29339852d9cfdaeca460fdd134b
#
_entry.id   b240b29339852d9cfdaeca460fdd134b
#
_cell.length_a   1.000
_cell.length_b   1.000
_cell.length_c   1.000
_cell.angle_alpha   90.00
_cell.angle_beta   90.00
_cell.angle_gamma   90.00
#
_symmetry.space_group_name_H-M   'P 1'
#
loop_
_entity.id
_entity.type
_entity.pdbx_description
1 polymer ?
#
loop_
_entity_poly.entity_id
_entity_poly.type
_entity_poly.pdbx_seq_one_letter_code
_entity_poly.pdbx_strand_id
1 'polypeptide(L)'
;KLANKLSSIAFEAFKDIHDRGDKEGSFEFRVDNPDEEHDIPSKEFYFDFAGAVEITDDEYEVDGGANAGFDDNGEEITPMLSVKFKIPKNPDWQQISFDIKDVIRHELEHLTQDGDNVKSGKQMKDDKLLRDLIDLDLLPKADYFRLPKEIDAMLQGLYFKAKKSRRPFKDVIDDYLNIFIDQESITQEEKENILKVWRSRAKSLS
;
A
#
# COMPACT_ATOMS: atom_id res chain seq x y z
N LYS A 1 -6.67 13.76 5.21
CA LYS A 1 -7.97 13.52 5.92
C LYS A 1 -8.58 12.19 5.54
N LEU A 2 -8.73 11.88 4.24
CA LEU A 2 -9.34 10.65 3.74
C LEU A 2 -8.64 9.39 4.30
N ALA A 3 -7.32 9.27 4.13
CA ALA A 3 -6.55 8.14 4.64
C ALA A 3 -6.78 7.88 6.14
N ASN A 4 -6.86 8.94 6.96
CA ASN A 4 -7.15 8.80 8.38
C ASN A 4 -8.57 8.27 8.64
N LYS A 5 -9.56 8.73 7.86
CA LYS A 5 -10.95 8.25 7.97
C LYS A 5 -11.04 6.76 7.62
N LEU A 6 -10.48 6.37 6.48
CA LEU A 6 -10.48 4.97 6.04
C LEU A 6 -9.72 4.06 7.03
N SER A 7 -8.58 4.56 7.55
CA SER A 7 -7.79 3.82 8.55
C SER A 7 -8.56 3.60 9.86
N SER A 8 -9.33 4.60 10.31
CA SER A 8 -10.17 4.43 11.51
C SER A 8 -11.28 3.41 11.28
N ILE A 9 -11.93 3.45 10.12
CA ILE A 9 -12.98 2.48 9.77
C ILE A 9 -12.43 1.06 9.73
N ALA A 10 -11.30 0.84 9.05
CA ALA A 10 -10.67 -0.48 8.99
C ALA A 10 -10.23 -0.98 10.36
N PHE A 11 -9.62 -0.11 11.16
CA PHE A 11 -9.18 -0.45 12.51
C PHE A 11 -10.35 -0.84 13.42
N GLU A 12 -11.42 -0.07 13.42
CA GLU A 12 -12.62 -0.37 14.23
C GLU A 12 -13.29 -1.66 13.77
N ALA A 13 -13.42 -1.89 12.45
CA ALA A 13 -13.98 -3.12 11.92
C ALA A 13 -13.15 -4.35 12.29
N PHE A 14 -11.83 -4.30 12.13
CA PHE A 14 -10.95 -5.42 12.49
C PHE A 14 -10.95 -5.71 13.97
N LYS A 15 -10.96 -4.65 14.79
CA LYS A 15 -11.06 -4.79 16.24
C LYS A 15 -12.39 -5.39 16.67
N ASP A 16 -13.52 -4.99 16.07
CA ASP A 16 -14.84 -5.53 16.36
C ASP A 16 -14.94 -7.02 16.00
N ILE A 17 -14.42 -7.44 14.85
CA ILE A 17 -14.35 -8.85 14.43
C ILE A 17 -13.54 -9.66 15.46
N HIS A 18 -12.37 -9.16 15.86
CA HIS A 18 -11.54 -9.82 16.86
C HIS A 18 -12.24 -9.92 18.23
N ASP A 19 -12.84 -8.82 18.72
CA ASP A 19 -13.47 -8.73 20.02
C ASP A 19 -14.73 -9.62 20.11
N ARG A 20 -15.41 -9.89 18.99
CA ARG A 20 -16.51 -10.87 18.91
C ARG A 20 -16.02 -12.32 18.93
N GLY A 21 -14.73 -12.55 18.75
CA GLY A 21 -14.15 -13.89 18.66
C GLY A 21 -14.40 -14.59 17.32
N ASP A 22 -14.73 -13.83 16.28
CA ASP A 22 -14.86 -14.33 14.93
C ASP A 22 -13.47 -14.72 14.40
N LYS A 23 -13.40 -15.79 13.60
CA LYS A 23 -12.12 -16.24 13.00
C LYS A 23 -11.72 -15.41 11.78
N GLU A 24 -12.70 -14.86 11.13
CA GLU A 24 -12.51 -14.04 9.93
C GLU A 24 -13.67 -13.07 9.79
N GLY A 25 -13.47 -12.02 9.02
CA GLY A 25 -14.52 -11.07 8.68
C GLY A 25 -14.08 -10.10 7.60
N SER A 26 -15.06 -9.44 7.01
CA SER A 26 -14.82 -8.46 5.96
C SER A 26 -15.84 -7.34 6.01
N PHE A 27 -15.49 -6.23 5.37
CA PHE A 27 -16.39 -5.12 5.10
C PHE A 27 -16.12 -4.58 3.70
N GLU A 28 -17.12 -3.96 3.12
CA GLU A 28 -17.01 -3.21 1.87
C GLU A 28 -18.02 -2.07 1.88
N PHE A 29 -17.62 -0.90 1.42
CA PHE A 29 -18.51 0.24 1.24
C PHE A 29 -17.98 1.20 0.18
N ARG A 30 -18.89 1.96 -0.43
CA ARG A 30 -18.54 3.02 -1.38
C ARG A 30 -18.07 4.28 -0.69
N VAL A 31 -17.01 4.86 -1.20
CA VAL A 31 -16.50 6.16 -0.82
C VAL A 31 -16.85 7.15 -1.93
N ASP A 32 -17.81 8.02 -1.65
CA ASP A 32 -18.24 9.07 -2.58
C ASP A 32 -17.49 10.38 -2.28
N ASN A 33 -17.14 11.12 -3.33
CA ASN A 33 -16.47 12.41 -3.26
C ASN A 33 -15.29 12.43 -2.29
N PRO A 34 -14.23 11.62 -2.54
CA PRO A 34 -13.02 11.71 -1.77
C PRO A 34 -12.47 13.13 -1.84
N ASP A 35 -12.07 13.64 -0.68
CA ASP A 35 -11.66 15.02 -0.41
C ASP A 35 -10.66 15.55 -1.48
N GLU A 36 -10.78 16.82 -1.88
CA GLU A 36 -9.94 17.51 -2.88
C GLU A 36 -8.43 17.50 -2.53
N GLU A 37 -8.06 17.03 -1.34
CA GLU A 37 -6.68 16.89 -0.86
C GLU A 37 -5.81 15.94 -1.69
N HIS A 38 -6.39 15.17 -2.58
CA HIS A 38 -5.71 14.11 -3.35
C HIS A 38 -5.78 14.28 -4.86
N ASP A 39 -5.98 15.45 -5.40
CA ASP A 39 -6.00 15.74 -6.85
C ASP A 39 -6.68 14.64 -7.71
N ILE A 40 -7.73 14.01 -7.16
CA ILE A 40 -8.50 13.00 -7.88
C ILE A 40 -9.33 13.72 -8.93
N PRO A 41 -9.10 13.51 -10.23
CA PRO A 41 -9.44 14.48 -11.26
C PRO A 41 -10.90 14.51 -11.69
N SER A 42 -11.88 14.04 -10.94
CA SER A 42 -13.27 14.18 -11.38
C SER A 42 -14.24 14.50 -10.26
N LYS A 43 -15.20 15.36 -10.59
CA LYS A 43 -16.31 15.75 -9.71
C LYS A 43 -17.24 14.57 -9.32
N GLU A 44 -17.08 13.42 -9.91
CA GLU A 44 -17.88 12.21 -9.72
C GLU A 44 -17.03 10.99 -9.38
N PHE A 45 -15.81 11.19 -8.89
CA PHE A 45 -14.95 10.08 -8.51
C PHE A 45 -15.49 9.40 -7.26
N TYR A 46 -15.67 8.10 -7.36
CA TYR A 46 -15.98 7.22 -6.24
C TYR A 46 -15.11 5.97 -6.36
N PHE A 47 -14.88 5.32 -5.26
CA PHE A 47 -14.23 4.01 -5.24
C PHE A 47 -14.82 3.16 -4.13
N ASP A 48 -14.73 1.84 -4.29
CA ASP A 48 -15.13 0.91 -3.26
C ASP A 48 -13.92 0.65 -2.34
N PHE A 49 -14.15 0.70 -1.03
CA PHE A 49 -13.16 0.38 -0.02
C PHE A 49 -13.54 -0.92 0.68
N ALA A 50 -12.68 -1.91 0.58
CA ALA A 50 -12.87 -3.22 1.16
C ALA A 50 -11.79 -3.54 2.20
N GLY A 51 -12.17 -4.26 3.24
CA GLY A 51 -11.23 -4.80 4.22
C GLY A 51 -11.57 -6.23 4.57
N ALA A 52 -10.55 -7.06 4.75
CA ALA A 52 -10.68 -8.43 5.22
C ALA A 52 -9.66 -8.71 6.33
N VAL A 53 -10.07 -9.45 7.35
CA VAL A 53 -9.21 -9.89 8.44
C VAL A 53 -9.40 -11.37 8.72
N GLU A 54 -8.32 -12.08 8.97
CA GLU A 54 -8.26 -13.44 9.49
C GLU A 54 -7.59 -13.41 10.85
N ILE A 55 -8.21 -14.04 11.86
CA ILE A 55 -7.65 -14.16 13.20
C ILE A 55 -6.90 -15.50 13.29
N THR A 56 -5.61 -15.43 13.47
CA THR A 56 -4.69 -16.57 13.51
C THR A 56 -4.19 -16.82 14.93
N ASP A 57 -3.43 -17.90 15.15
CA ASP A 57 -2.82 -18.15 16.46
C ASP A 57 -1.67 -17.19 16.75
N ASP A 58 -0.76 -16.99 15.78
CA ASP A 58 0.48 -16.22 15.92
C ASP A 58 0.95 -15.51 14.62
N GLU A 59 0.29 -15.76 13.48
CA GLU A 59 0.67 -15.11 12.23
C GLU A 59 0.24 -13.64 12.20
N TYR A 60 1.12 -12.78 11.69
CA TYR A 60 0.85 -11.40 11.36
C TYR A 60 1.24 -11.12 9.92
N GLU A 61 0.26 -10.72 9.13
CA GLU A 61 0.47 -10.38 7.72
C GLU A 61 -0.35 -9.13 7.38
N VAL A 62 0.21 -8.30 6.53
CA VAL A 62 -0.41 -7.06 6.06
C VAL A 62 -0.29 -7.02 4.55
N ASP A 63 -1.42 -6.88 3.87
CA ASP A 63 -1.50 -6.76 2.43
C ASP A 63 -2.47 -5.64 2.04
N GLY A 64 -2.22 -5.02 0.90
CA GLY A 64 -3.07 -3.98 0.33
C GLY A 64 -3.15 -4.09 -1.18
N GLY A 65 -4.15 -3.46 -1.75
CA GLY A 65 -4.28 -3.39 -3.19
C GLY A 65 -5.14 -2.22 -3.63
N ALA A 66 -4.76 -1.60 -4.72
CA ALA A 66 -5.53 -0.58 -5.40
C ALA A 66 -5.74 -0.95 -6.86
N ASN A 67 -6.97 -0.76 -7.34
CA ASN A 67 -7.32 -0.85 -8.74
C ASN A 67 -7.93 0.48 -9.18
N ALA A 68 -7.33 1.13 -10.17
CA ALA A 68 -7.72 2.46 -10.61
C ALA A 68 -8.93 2.48 -11.57
N GLY A 69 -9.69 1.40 -11.65
CA GLY A 69 -10.92 1.37 -12.43
C GLY A 69 -10.80 0.73 -13.80
N PHE A 70 -9.79 -0.12 -14.01
CA PHE A 70 -9.67 -0.93 -15.23
C PHE A 70 -9.35 -2.38 -14.89
N ASP A 71 -10.00 -3.29 -15.60
CA ASP A 71 -9.68 -4.71 -15.53
C ASP A 71 -8.44 -5.08 -16.39
N ASP A 72 -8.11 -6.36 -16.41
CA ASP A 72 -6.98 -6.88 -17.18
C ASP A 72 -7.13 -6.73 -18.71
N ASN A 73 -8.35 -6.53 -19.19
CA ASN A 73 -8.67 -6.32 -20.60
C ASN A 73 -8.68 -4.82 -20.96
N GLY A 74 -8.59 -3.93 -19.95
CA GLY A 74 -8.71 -2.49 -20.10
C GLY A 74 -10.14 -1.99 -20.14
N GLU A 75 -11.11 -2.80 -19.69
CA GLU A 75 -12.51 -2.39 -19.52
C GLU A 75 -12.68 -1.60 -18.23
N GLU A 76 -13.51 -0.56 -18.24
CA GLU A 76 -13.80 0.24 -17.06
C GLU A 76 -14.54 -0.58 -16.01
N ILE A 77 -14.00 -0.60 -14.80
CA ILE A 77 -14.63 -1.15 -13.61
C ILE A 77 -14.62 -0.10 -12.49
N THR A 78 -15.38 -0.32 -11.42
CA THR A 78 -15.31 0.57 -10.25
C THR A 78 -13.91 0.52 -9.65
N PRO A 79 -13.24 1.67 -9.45
CA PRO A 79 -11.98 1.73 -8.73
C PRO A 79 -12.14 1.13 -7.34
N MET A 80 -11.14 0.41 -6.86
CA MET A 80 -11.19 -0.26 -5.56
C MET A 80 -9.89 -0.09 -4.79
N LEU A 81 -10.02 0.14 -3.50
CA LEU A 81 -8.95 0.05 -2.52
C LEU A 81 -9.27 -1.07 -1.55
N SER A 82 -8.31 -1.96 -1.32
CA SER A 82 -8.49 -3.07 -0.40
C SER A 82 -7.35 -3.18 0.60
N VAL A 83 -7.67 -3.69 1.79
CA VAL A 83 -6.69 -4.04 2.82
C VAL A 83 -7.01 -5.42 3.37
N LYS A 84 -5.97 -6.26 3.56
CA LYS A 84 -6.10 -7.59 4.14
C LYS A 84 -5.10 -7.77 5.27
N PHE A 85 -5.55 -8.35 6.37
CA PHE A 85 -4.72 -8.57 7.53
C PHE A 85 -4.88 -9.99 8.06
N LYS A 86 -3.77 -10.63 8.43
CA LYS A 86 -3.79 -11.71 9.42
C LYS A 86 -3.36 -11.13 10.75
N ILE A 87 -4.16 -11.34 11.77
CA ILE A 87 -3.98 -10.76 13.10
C ILE A 87 -3.90 -11.89 14.13
N PRO A 88 -2.86 -11.95 14.98
CA PRO A 88 -2.78 -12.94 16.02
C PRO A 88 -3.86 -12.73 17.09
N LYS A 89 -4.23 -13.79 17.81
CA LYS A 89 -5.21 -13.73 18.93
C LYS A 89 -4.84 -12.73 20.03
N ASN A 90 -3.55 -12.44 20.20
CA ASN A 90 -3.04 -11.44 21.14
C ASN A 90 -2.32 -10.32 20.38
N PRO A 91 -3.07 -9.41 19.74
CA PRO A 91 -2.50 -8.45 18.81
C PRO A 91 -1.90 -7.23 19.50
N ASP A 92 -0.84 -6.68 18.93
CA ASP A 92 -0.43 -5.30 19.22
C ASP A 92 -1.28 -4.32 18.39
N TRP A 93 -2.37 -3.86 18.99
CA TRP A 93 -3.29 -2.91 18.34
C TRP A 93 -2.62 -1.59 17.95
N GLN A 94 -1.56 -1.18 18.64
CA GLN A 94 -0.82 0.03 18.27
C GLN A 94 -0.07 -0.19 16.95
N GLN A 95 0.62 -1.32 16.81
CA GLN A 95 1.30 -1.68 15.57
C GLN A 95 0.30 -1.83 14.42
N ILE A 96 -0.78 -2.57 14.62
CA ILE A 96 -1.84 -2.76 13.62
C ILE A 96 -2.41 -1.42 13.15
N SER A 97 -2.68 -0.49 14.07
CA SER A 97 -3.15 0.86 13.70
C SER A 97 -2.16 1.63 12.83
N PHE A 98 -0.86 1.42 13.02
CA PHE A 98 0.16 2.03 12.18
C PHE A 98 0.21 1.41 10.79
N ASP A 99 0.17 0.09 10.73
CA ASP A 99 0.28 -0.63 9.46
C ASP A 99 -0.96 -0.44 8.58
N ILE A 100 -2.17 -0.39 9.17
CA ILE A 100 -3.39 -0.01 8.45
C ILE A 100 -3.23 1.38 7.80
N LYS A 101 -2.68 2.36 8.53
CA LYS A 101 -2.48 3.71 8.00
C LYS A 101 -1.42 3.77 6.91
N ASP A 102 -0.37 2.97 7.06
CA ASP A 102 0.71 2.88 6.10
C ASP A 102 0.20 2.29 4.78
N VAL A 103 -0.44 1.13 4.84
CA VAL A 103 -1.03 0.45 3.68
C VAL A 103 -2.07 1.33 2.98
N ILE A 104 -3.03 1.89 3.71
CA ILE A 104 -4.08 2.72 3.08
C ILE A 104 -3.48 3.95 2.38
N ARG A 105 -2.42 4.55 2.91
CA ARG A 105 -1.75 5.67 2.25
C ARG A 105 -1.02 5.22 0.99
N HIS A 106 -0.37 4.07 1.06
CA HIS A 106 0.30 3.47 -0.09
C HIS A 106 -0.71 3.22 -1.22
N GLU A 107 -1.83 2.58 -0.91
CA GLU A 107 -2.85 2.24 -1.90
C GLU A 107 -3.61 3.47 -2.43
N LEU A 108 -3.85 4.47 -1.60
CA LEU A 108 -4.42 5.73 -2.06
C LEU A 108 -3.49 6.46 -3.05
N GLU A 109 -2.18 6.39 -2.84
CA GLU A 109 -1.21 6.96 -3.79
C GLU A 109 -1.32 6.28 -5.15
N HIS A 110 -1.51 4.96 -5.18
CA HIS A 110 -1.74 4.24 -6.43
C HIS A 110 -3.03 4.68 -7.14
N LEU A 111 -4.13 4.88 -6.41
CA LEU A 111 -5.36 5.39 -6.99
C LEU A 111 -5.19 6.79 -7.60
N THR A 112 -4.40 7.68 -6.99
CA THR A 112 -4.16 9.03 -7.49
C THR A 112 -3.20 9.05 -8.66
N GLN A 113 -2.16 8.22 -8.65
CA GLN A 113 -1.18 8.11 -9.74
C GLN A 113 -1.81 7.56 -11.02
N ASP A 114 -2.76 6.63 -10.91
CA ASP A 114 -3.41 6.04 -12.08
C ASP A 114 -4.29 7.04 -12.84
N GLY A 115 -4.78 8.10 -12.19
CA GLY A 115 -5.47 9.20 -12.85
C GLY A 115 -4.61 9.90 -13.93
N ASP A 116 -3.31 10.02 -13.70
CA ASP A 116 -2.36 10.56 -14.70
C ASP A 116 -1.91 9.50 -15.72
N ASN A 117 -1.89 8.22 -15.36
CA ASN A 117 -1.43 7.11 -16.20
C ASN A 117 -2.51 6.58 -17.16
N VAL A 118 -3.79 6.84 -16.93
CA VAL A 118 -4.89 6.50 -17.86
C VAL A 118 -4.66 7.09 -19.25
N LYS A 119 -3.87 8.16 -19.36
CA LYS A 119 -3.46 8.73 -20.64
C LYS A 119 -2.43 7.90 -21.42
N SER A 120 -1.81 6.89 -20.80
CA SER A 120 -0.84 6.03 -21.46
C SER A 120 -1.04 4.54 -21.12
N GLY A 121 -2.09 3.94 -21.65
CA GLY A 121 -2.41 2.51 -21.47
C GLY A 121 -1.26 1.52 -21.80
N LYS A 122 -0.16 2.02 -22.38
CA LYS A 122 1.07 1.28 -22.59
C LYS A 122 1.87 1.14 -21.30
N GLN A 123 1.99 2.19 -20.50
CA GLN A 123 2.78 2.19 -19.27
C GLN A 123 2.17 1.30 -18.19
N MET A 124 0.84 1.26 -18.08
CA MET A 124 0.15 0.34 -17.19
C MET A 124 0.41 -1.13 -17.53
N LYS A 125 0.39 -1.47 -18.83
CA LYS A 125 0.67 -2.85 -19.28
C LYS A 125 2.12 -3.25 -19.01
N ASP A 126 3.05 -2.32 -19.19
CA ASP A 126 4.48 -2.56 -18.94
C ASP A 126 4.74 -2.74 -17.43
N ASP A 127 4.13 -1.95 -16.56
CA ASP A 127 4.27 -2.07 -15.10
C ASP A 127 3.63 -3.36 -14.57
N LYS A 128 2.44 -3.73 -15.08
CA LYS A 128 1.81 -5.00 -14.72
C LYS A 128 2.67 -6.18 -15.15
N LEU A 129 3.15 -6.17 -16.40
CA LEU A 129 4.03 -7.24 -16.89
C LEU A 129 5.29 -7.38 -16.03
N LEU A 130 5.89 -6.27 -15.60
CA LEU A 130 7.05 -6.29 -14.71
C LEU A 130 6.72 -6.88 -13.35
N ARG A 131 5.57 -6.54 -12.76
CA ARG A 131 5.11 -7.15 -11.50
C ARG A 131 4.88 -8.65 -11.65
N ASP A 132 4.15 -9.06 -12.69
CA ASP A 132 3.90 -10.48 -12.96
C ASP A 132 5.20 -11.27 -13.13
N LEU A 133 6.22 -10.68 -13.79
CA LEU A 133 7.53 -11.31 -13.94
C LEU A 133 8.30 -11.40 -12.61
N ILE A 134 8.15 -10.44 -11.72
CA ILE A 134 8.75 -10.45 -10.37
C ILE A 134 8.05 -11.51 -9.51
N ASP A 135 6.72 -11.57 -9.55
CA ASP A 135 5.91 -12.52 -8.77
C ASP A 135 6.12 -13.97 -9.22
N LEU A 136 6.53 -14.16 -10.48
CA LEU A 136 6.93 -15.46 -11.03
C LEU A 136 8.43 -15.80 -10.84
N ASP A 137 9.16 -15.01 -10.05
CA ASP A 137 10.61 -15.12 -9.85
C ASP A 137 11.45 -15.07 -11.14
N LEU A 138 10.91 -14.45 -12.19
CA LEU A 138 11.61 -14.25 -13.46
C LEU A 138 12.43 -12.95 -13.49
N LEU A 139 12.16 -12.03 -12.57
CA LEU A 139 12.95 -10.83 -12.33
C LEU A 139 13.27 -10.68 -10.84
N PRO A 140 14.42 -10.04 -10.49
CA PRO A 140 14.79 -9.81 -9.10
C PRO A 140 13.75 -8.97 -8.34
N LYS A 141 13.48 -9.32 -7.08
CA LYS A 141 12.60 -8.53 -6.19
C LYS A 141 13.07 -7.08 -6.05
N ALA A 142 14.37 -6.85 -6.17
CA ALA A 142 14.95 -5.50 -6.17
C ALA A 142 14.39 -4.58 -7.26
N ASP A 143 13.93 -5.11 -8.37
CA ASP A 143 13.36 -4.32 -9.47
C ASP A 143 11.99 -3.75 -9.11
N TYR A 144 11.21 -4.42 -8.25
CA TYR A 144 9.96 -3.90 -7.70
C TYR A 144 10.17 -2.55 -6.99
N PHE A 145 11.24 -2.43 -6.20
CA PHE A 145 11.58 -1.20 -5.49
C PHE A 145 12.09 -0.07 -6.38
N ARG A 146 12.20 -0.31 -7.69
CA ARG A 146 12.64 0.68 -8.70
C ARG A 146 11.51 1.12 -9.62
N LEU A 147 10.35 0.51 -9.54
CA LEU A 147 9.17 0.92 -10.30
C LEU A 147 8.75 2.34 -9.85
N PRO A 148 8.67 3.32 -10.74
CA PRO A 148 8.38 4.72 -10.37
C PRO A 148 7.12 4.88 -9.52
N LYS A 149 6.06 4.15 -9.84
CA LYS A 149 4.82 4.07 -9.07
C LYS A 149 5.05 3.63 -7.62
N GLU A 150 5.79 2.53 -7.46
CA GLU A 150 6.04 1.95 -6.14
C GLU A 150 6.91 2.84 -5.28
N ILE A 151 7.90 3.54 -5.89
CA ILE A 151 8.80 4.44 -5.16
C ILE A 151 8.00 5.53 -4.45
N ASP A 152 7.09 6.21 -5.16
CA ASP A 152 6.34 7.33 -4.61
C ASP A 152 5.40 6.86 -3.49
N ALA A 153 4.69 5.75 -3.70
CA ALA A 153 3.81 5.16 -2.70
C ALA A 153 4.56 4.70 -1.44
N MET A 154 5.70 4.01 -1.61
CA MET A 154 6.53 3.57 -0.48
C MET A 154 7.12 4.75 0.29
N LEU A 155 7.65 5.77 -0.39
CA LEU A 155 8.21 6.95 0.26
C LEU A 155 7.15 7.70 1.08
N GLN A 156 5.93 7.82 0.59
CA GLN A 156 4.81 8.43 1.32
C GLN A 156 4.45 7.65 2.58
N GLY A 157 4.28 6.33 2.48
CA GLY A 157 3.99 5.46 3.61
C GLY A 157 5.09 5.52 4.68
N LEU A 158 6.35 5.30 4.27
CA LEU A 158 7.50 5.32 5.17
C LEU A 158 7.75 6.70 5.82
N TYR A 159 7.50 7.80 5.10
CA TYR A 159 7.57 9.13 5.66
C TYR A 159 6.52 9.33 6.77
N PHE A 160 5.30 8.88 6.53
CA PHE A 160 4.25 8.92 7.55
C PHE A 160 4.63 8.10 8.78
N LYS A 161 5.14 6.89 8.59
CA LYS A 161 5.62 6.01 9.67
C LYS A 161 6.74 6.67 10.48
N ALA A 162 7.71 7.29 9.82
CA ALA A 162 8.78 8.05 10.46
C ALA A 162 8.25 9.19 11.33
N LYS A 163 7.32 9.98 10.78
CA LYS A 163 6.70 11.10 11.48
C LYS A 163 5.91 10.64 12.72
N LYS A 164 5.19 9.54 12.62
CA LYS A 164 4.40 9.00 13.73
C LYS A 164 5.25 8.36 14.82
N SER A 165 6.27 7.62 14.45
CA SER A 165 7.22 7.01 15.39
C SER A 165 8.27 7.98 15.93
N ARG A 166 8.29 9.23 15.47
CA ARG A 166 9.29 10.26 15.79
C ARG A 166 10.73 9.79 15.54
N ARG A 167 10.91 9.01 14.49
CA ARG A 167 12.19 8.47 14.06
C ARG A 167 12.70 9.21 12.83
N PRO A 168 14.02 9.31 12.63
CA PRO A 168 14.58 9.82 11.38
C PRO A 168 14.08 9.00 10.18
N PHE A 169 13.64 9.68 9.13
CA PHE A 169 13.10 9.03 7.94
C PHE A 169 14.08 8.02 7.31
N LYS A 170 15.38 8.38 7.32
CA LYS A 170 16.44 7.49 6.84
C LYS A 170 16.45 6.15 7.60
N ASP A 171 16.30 6.18 8.91
CA ASP A 171 16.36 4.97 9.74
C ASP A 171 15.14 4.06 9.47
N VAL A 172 13.96 4.66 9.23
CA VAL A 172 12.75 3.92 8.88
C VAL A 172 12.88 3.25 7.50
N ILE A 173 13.47 3.94 6.52
CA ILE A 173 13.78 3.35 5.21
C ILE A 173 14.78 2.20 5.36
N ASP A 174 15.84 2.40 6.12
CA ASP A 174 16.86 1.38 6.33
C ASP A 174 16.29 0.12 6.98
N ASP A 175 15.46 0.27 8.02
CA ASP A 175 14.77 -0.84 8.67
C ASP A 175 13.84 -1.58 7.70
N TYR A 176 13.08 -0.83 6.91
CA TYR A 176 12.16 -1.41 5.93
C TYR A 176 12.89 -2.28 4.90
N LEU A 177 13.97 -1.79 4.33
CA LEU A 177 14.75 -2.56 3.36
C LEU A 177 15.54 -3.71 3.99
N ASN A 178 15.92 -3.60 5.28
CA ASN A 178 16.57 -4.68 5.99
C ASN A 178 15.67 -5.90 6.15
N ILE A 179 14.35 -5.73 6.27
CA ILE A 179 13.41 -6.87 6.30
C ILE A 179 13.61 -7.77 5.07
N PHE A 180 13.77 -7.17 3.90
CA PHE A 180 13.95 -7.93 2.65
C PHE A 180 15.35 -8.54 2.51
N ILE A 181 16.37 -7.95 3.17
CA ILE A 181 17.69 -8.57 3.30
C ILE A 181 17.61 -9.80 4.22
N ASP A 182 16.95 -9.66 5.37
CA ASP A 182 16.78 -10.75 6.33
C ASP A 182 15.96 -11.93 5.74
N GLN A 183 15.06 -11.63 4.80
CA GLN A 183 14.30 -12.60 4.02
C GLN A 183 15.07 -13.15 2.79
N GLU A 184 16.33 -12.74 2.59
CA GLU A 184 17.15 -13.09 1.41
C GLU A 184 16.50 -12.70 0.06
N SER A 185 15.52 -11.76 0.09
CA SER A 185 14.80 -11.29 -1.10
C SER A 185 15.57 -10.25 -1.89
N ILE A 186 16.45 -9.51 -1.22
CA ILE A 186 17.41 -8.58 -1.84
C ILE A 186 18.77 -8.67 -1.17
N THR A 187 19.82 -8.34 -1.91
CA THR A 187 21.20 -8.26 -1.40
C THR A 187 21.51 -6.87 -0.84
N GLN A 188 22.59 -6.77 -0.08
CA GLN A 188 23.09 -5.47 0.41
C GLN A 188 23.44 -4.50 -0.74
N GLU A 189 24.01 -5.01 -1.84
CA GLU A 189 24.33 -4.21 -3.02
C GLU A 189 23.06 -3.66 -3.70
N GLU A 190 22.03 -4.49 -3.82
CA GLU A 190 20.73 -4.08 -4.37
C GLU A 190 20.06 -3.03 -3.48
N LYS A 191 20.10 -3.18 -2.15
CA LYS A 191 19.64 -2.15 -1.21
C LYS A 191 20.33 -0.81 -1.45
N GLU A 192 21.63 -0.78 -1.61
CA GLU A 192 22.38 0.46 -1.89
C GLU A 192 21.93 1.11 -3.20
N ASN A 193 21.67 0.30 -4.22
CA ASN A 193 21.17 0.77 -5.51
C ASN A 193 19.74 1.31 -5.41
N ILE A 194 18.85 0.65 -4.68
CA ILE A 194 17.49 1.12 -4.38
C ILE A 194 17.57 2.47 -3.66
N LEU A 195 18.39 2.58 -2.63
CA LEU A 195 18.55 3.84 -1.87
C LEU A 195 19.05 5.01 -2.72
N LYS A 196 19.88 4.77 -3.74
CA LYS A 196 20.31 5.82 -4.67
C LYS A 196 19.13 6.36 -5.48
N VAL A 197 18.29 5.46 -6.00
CA VAL A 197 17.09 5.82 -6.77
C VAL A 197 16.09 6.59 -5.88
N TRP A 198 15.80 6.06 -4.70
CA TRP A 198 14.85 6.67 -3.76
C TRP A 198 15.29 8.07 -3.29
N ARG A 199 16.60 8.27 -3.01
CA ARG A 199 17.12 9.59 -2.64
C ARG A 199 17.00 10.61 -3.77
N SER A 200 17.18 10.18 -5.02
CA SER A 200 16.98 11.04 -6.17
C SER A 200 15.52 11.48 -6.29
N ARG A 201 14.60 10.53 -6.09
CA ARG A 201 13.15 10.80 -6.18
C ARG A 201 12.67 11.66 -5.02
N ALA A 202 13.06 11.38 -3.78
CA ALA A 202 12.69 12.16 -2.61
C ALA A 202 13.09 13.64 -2.70
N LYS A 203 14.20 13.96 -3.38
CA LYS A 203 14.61 15.35 -3.63
C LYS A 203 13.71 16.08 -4.62
N SER A 204 13.02 15.38 -5.49
CA SER A 204 12.08 15.98 -6.45
C SER A 204 10.69 16.23 -5.84
N LEU A 205 10.41 15.63 -4.67
CA LEU A 205 9.14 15.78 -3.93
C LEU A 205 9.22 16.84 -2.81
N SER A 206 10.41 17.37 -2.53
CA SER A 206 10.67 18.42 -1.52
C SER A 206 10.79 19.80 -2.16
#